data_ee19f38cfc61d62ad2a9270a44912e19
#
_entry.id   ee19f38cfc61d62ad2a9270a44912e19
#
_cell.length_a   1.000
_cell.length_b   1.000
_cell.length_c   1.000
_cell.angle_alpha   90.00
_cell.angle_beta   90.00
_cell.angle_gamma   90.00
#
_symmetry.space_group_name_H-M   'P 1'
#
loop_
_entity.id
_entity.type
_entity.pdbx_description
1 polymer ?
#
loop_
_entity_poly.entity_id
_entity_poly.type
_entity_poly.pdbx_seq_one_letter_code
_entity_poly.pdbx_strand_id
1 'polypeptide(L)' 'MSSFNNPHHLYLFAMTNGKKKIGYGPGPQEAYENLRLRLTEQEMAVIIKDQYQRIAQRELHKHVHELG' A
#
# COMPACT_ATOMS: atom_id res chain seq x y z
N MET A 1 8.61 20.32 14.78
CA MET A 1 8.54 20.18 14.15
C MET A 1 8.59 19.61 12.92
N SER A 2 9.50 19.37 12.41
CA SER A 2 9.57 18.90 11.06
C SER A 2 8.89 17.56 10.86
N SER A 3 8.68 16.85 11.91
CA SER A 3 8.03 15.55 11.77
C SER A 3 6.62 15.67 11.21
N PHE A 4 6.04 16.85 11.35
CA PHE A 4 4.72 17.04 10.79
C PHE A 4 4.72 17.04 9.29
N ASN A 5 5.86 17.29 8.70
CA ASN A 5 5.93 17.38 7.26
C ASN A 5 6.28 16.08 6.61
N ASN A 6 6.27 15.03 7.36
CA ASN A 6 6.60 13.74 6.81
C ASN A 6 5.46 13.27 5.91
N PRO A 7 5.66 13.27 4.59
CA PRO A 7 4.56 13.03 3.66
C PRO A 7 4.31 11.56 3.45
N HIS A 8 3.71 10.94 4.42
CA HIS A 8 3.33 9.53 4.27
C HIS A 8 2.01 9.43 3.53
N HIS A 9 1.96 8.51 2.61
CA HIS A 9 0.79 8.31 1.77
C HIS A 9 0.35 6.85 1.82
N LEU A 10 -0.90 6.63 1.47
CA LEU A 10 -1.43 5.28 1.32
C LEU A 10 -1.32 4.87 -0.14
N TYR A 11 -0.85 3.66 -0.36
CA TYR A 11 -0.73 3.11 -1.71
C TYR A 11 -1.49 1.80 -1.77
N LEU A 12 -2.31 1.66 -2.80
CA LEU A 12 -3.01 0.42 -3.06
C LEU A 12 -2.24 -0.34 -4.13
N PHE A 13 -1.68 -1.46 -3.75
CA PHE A 13 -0.95 -2.29 -4.70
C PHE A 13 -1.88 -3.38 -5.22
N ALA A 14 -1.91 -3.54 -6.53
CA ALA A 14 -2.71 -4.59 -7.14
C ALA A 14 -2.13 -5.95 -6.80
N MET A 15 -3.01 -6.94 -6.73
CA MET A 15 -2.62 -8.31 -6.46
C MET A 15 -3.10 -9.18 -7.61
N THR A 16 -2.43 -10.31 -7.79
CA THR A 16 -2.75 -11.18 -8.92
C THR A 16 -4.15 -11.78 -8.82
N ASN A 17 -4.73 -11.79 -7.63
CA ASN A 17 -6.08 -12.32 -7.44
C ASN A 17 -7.17 -11.28 -7.65
N GLY A 18 -6.81 -10.10 -8.16
CA GLY A 18 -7.79 -9.05 -8.42
C GLY A 18 -8.09 -8.17 -7.23
N LYS A 19 -7.49 -8.43 -6.10
CA LYS A 19 -7.68 -7.62 -4.91
C LYS A 19 -6.52 -6.65 -4.76
N LYS A 20 -6.54 -5.87 -3.69
CA LYS A 20 -5.51 -4.88 -3.44
C LYS A 20 -5.03 -4.94 -2.01
N LYS A 21 -3.81 -4.47 -1.80
CA LYS A 21 -3.20 -4.45 -0.48
C LYS A 21 -2.72 -3.02 -0.19
N ILE A 22 -2.96 -2.54 1.01
CA ILE A 22 -2.56 -1.19 1.40
C ILE A 22 -1.15 -1.19 1.94
N GLY A 23 -0.31 -0.34 1.37
CA GLY A 23 0.99 -0.03 1.92
C GLY A 23 1.03 1.43 2.34
N TYR A 24 1.86 1.75 3.30
CA TYR A 24 1.94 3.09 3.83
C TYR A 24 3.39 3.52 3.93
N GLY A 25 3.70 4.69 3.39
CA GLY A 25 5.06 5.21 3.43
C GLY A 25 5.16 6.51 2.64
N PRO A 26 6.33 7.13 2.62
CA PRO A 26 6.53 8.38 1.91
C PRO A 26 6.53 8.22 0.40
N GLY A 27 6.75 7.00 -0.08
CA GLY A 27 6.72 6.72 -1.50
C GLY A 27 6.28 5.30 -1.74
N PRO A 28 6.05 4.92 -3.00
CA PRO A 28 5.58 3.57 -3.30
C PRO A 28 6.59 2.49 -2.92
N GLN A 29 7.87 2.75 -3.09
CA GLN A 29 8.87 1.77 -2.74
C GLN A 29 8.89 1.53 -1.24
N GLU A 30 8.86 2.60 -0.46
CA GLU A 30 8.85 2.48 0.99
C GLU A 30 7.56 1.82 1.47
N ALA A 31 6.44 2.13 0.83
CA ALA A 31 5.18 1.49 1.17
C ALA A 31 5.25 -0.02 0.92
N TYR A 32 5.85 -0.41 -0.20
CA TYR A 32 6.02 -1.82 -0.52
C TYR A 32 6.94 -2.50 0.50
N GLU A 33 8.04 -1.83 0.86
CA GLU A 33 8.96 -2.39 1.84
C GLU A 33 8.28 -2.56 3.20
N ASN A 34 7.42 -1.62 3.57
CA ASN A 34 6.70 -1.72 4.82
C ASN A 34 5.75 -2.90 4.82
N LEU A 35 5.17 -3.23 3.67
CA LEU A 35 4.33 -4.41 3.57
C LEU A 35 5.14 -5.67 3.84
N ARG A 36 6.38 -5.71 3.38
CA ARG A 36 7.22 -6.88 3.58
C ARG A 36 7.48 -7.16 5.05
N LEU A 37 7.41 -6.14 5.88
CA LEU A 37 7.62 -6.32 7.31
C LEU A 37 6.42 -6.97 7.99
N ARG A 38 5.26 -6.93 7.34
CA ARG A 38 4.03 -7.44 7.94
C ARG A 38 3.50 -8.70 7.28
N LEU A 39 3.86 -8.93 6.04
CA LEU A 39 3.31 -10.03 5.26
C LEU A 39 4.34 -11.13 5.09
N THR A 40 3.85 -12.34 4.87
CA THR A 40 4.73 -13.46 4.56
C THR A 40 5.24 -13.32 3.13
N GLU A 41 6.27 -14.11 2.80
CA GLU A 41 6.80 -14.10 1.45
C GLU A 41 5.75 -14.54 0.45
N GLN A 42 4.90 -15.48 0.83
CA GLN A 42 3.85 -15.95 -0.05
C GLN A 42 2.86 -14.85 -0.35
N GLU A 43 2.52 -14.07 0.66
CA GLU A 43 1.60 -12.95 0.46
C GLU A 43 2.23 -11.88 -0.40
N MET A 44 3.52 -11.61 -0.21
CA MET A 44 4.20 -10.60 -1.01
C MET A 44 4.33 -11.04 -2.46
N ALA A 45 4.42 -12.32 -2.70
CA ALA A 45 4.63 -12.83 -4.06
C ALA A 45 3.45 -12.53 -4.99
N VAL A 46 2.26 -12.32 -4.43
CA VAL A 46 1.09 -12.03 -5.26
C VAL A 46 0.86 -10.54 -5.44
N ILE A 47 1.68 -9.70 -4.84
CA ILE A 47 1.56 -8.26 -4.98
C ILE A 47 2.34 -7.81 -6.19
N ILE A 48 1.69 -7.01 -7.04
CA ILE A 48 2.31 -6.49 -8.25
C ILE A 48 2.91 -5.14 -7.91
N LYS A 49 4.22 -5.10 -7.71
CA LYS A 49 4.90 -3.92 -7.21
C LYS A 49 4.71 -2.71 -8.11
N ASP A 50 4.65 -2.93 -9.40
CA ASP A 50 4.59 -1.83 -10.36
C ASP A 50 3.19 -1.31 -10.60
N GLN A 51 2.19 -1.95 -10.04
CA GLN A 51 0.80 -1.53 -10.23
C GLN A 51 0.23 -1.07 -8.92
N TYR A 52 0.32 0.23 -8.69
CA TYR A 52 -0.14 0.82 -7.46
C TYR A 52 -0.84 2.13 -7.74
N GLN A 53 -1.59 2.59 -6.75
CA GLN A 53 -2.31 3.86 -6.82
C GLN A 53 -2.18 4.55 -5.47
N ARG A 54 -1.76 5.82 -5.50
CA ARG A 54 -1.72 6.62 -4.29
C ARG A 54 -3.11 7.16 -4.01
N ILE A 55 -3.57 7.01 -2.77
CA ILE A 55 -4.89 7.51 -2.40
C ILE A 55 -4.76 8.38 -1.15
N ALA A 56 -5.73 9.28 -0.98
CA ALA A 56 -5.80 10.05 0.24
C ALA A 56 -6.39 9.18 1.34
N GLN A 57 -5.95 9.43 2.57
CA GLN A 57 -6.42 8.63 3.68
C GLN A 57 -7.94 8.70 3.82
N ARG A 58 -8.52 9.85 3.54
CA ARG A 58 -9.96 10.02 3.63
C ARG A 58 -10.73 9.22 2.58
N GLU A 59 -10.03 8.76 1.54
CA GLU A 59 -10.67 7.99 0.48
C GLU A 59 -10.57 6.49 0.70
N LEU A 60 -9.92 6.10 1.77
CA LEU A 60 -9.68 4.69 2.03
C LEU A 60 -10.99 3.91 2.09
N HIS A 61 -12.03 4.50 2.67
CA HIS A 61 -13.30 3.78 2.81
C HIS A 61 -13.93 3.42 1.47
N LYS A 62 -13.55 4.13 0.40
CA LYS A 62 -14.06 3.82 -0.93
C LYS A 62 -13.43 2.57 -1.52
N HIS A 63 -12.33 2.14 -0.94
CA HIS A 63 -11.55 1.04 -1.50
C HIS A 63 -11.52 -0.19 -0.59
N VAL A 64 -12.16 -0.13 0.58
CA VAL A 64 -12.02 -1.23 1.53
C VAL A 64 -12.55 -2.54 0.97
N HIS A 65 -13.54 -2.49 0.08
CA HIS A 65 -14.10 -3.71 -0.50
C HIS A 65 -13.14 -4.36 -1.50
N GLU A 66 -12.10 -3.65 -1.90
CA GLU A 66 -11.11 -4.19 -2.83
C GLU A 66 -9.95 -4.86 -2.11
N LEU A 67 -9.87 -4.72 -0.80
CA LEU A 67 -8.72 -5.22 -0.05
C LEU A 67 -8.80 -6.72 0.13
N GLY A 68 -7.65 -7.35 0.05
CA GLY A 68 -7.56 -8.79 0.21
C GLY A 68 -6.79 -9.21 1.43
#